data_9ef563e9c145e00b7e1bdeb074e9c0ca
#
_entry.id   9ef563e9c145e00b7e1bdeb074e9c0ca
#
_cell.length_a   1.000
_cell.length_b   1.000
_cell.length_c   1.000
_cell.angle_alpha   90.00
_cell.angle_beta   90.00
_cell.angle_gamma   90.00
#
_symmetry.space_group_name_H-M   'P 1'
#
loop_
_entity.id
_entity.type
_entity.pdbx_description
1 polymer ?
#
loop_
_entity_poly.entity_id
_entity_poly.type
_entity_poly.pdbx_seq_one_letter_code
_entity_poly.pdbx_strand_id
1 'polypeptide(L)'
;MKKEFLDLGRQPIANKFLKEDEINDEFFXXXXNEDYKYNTSLSTPMVNHFRQTAQMLENRFQPKKVLEIGSNDGPFISNFPVEDSLCVEPCDNFARVTADMGYMTRTEFWTTELSDKIKDSDGEMDLIYSANCICHIQDLDDCFSAVANLLSDKGVFVFEDPSLLRMLERGSYDQIYDEHAHVFSVTALDNILRKNGLIMFDVDNLSVHGGSNRIYAKKPNIPSNNTISPNVYNNLKEEDEFGVGNFQTYEIFANRVKESKDRLHRQLTNLRHNGKKIVSIGATSKSTTVFNYCGIDSSVIDCITDTTPDKQGLLAPGSHIPVVDRESVDLNDYDYAFLGAWNFKDVIANKERDFVRNGGKFITHVPEIMVFS
;
A
#
# COMPACT_ATOMS: atom_id res chain seq x y z
N MET A 1 13.57 -0.58 23.50
CA MET A 1 14.20 -1.83 22.98
C MET A 1 13.27 -2.41 21.92
N LYS A 2 13.77 -2.70 20.72
CA LYS A 2 12.98 -3.35 19.66
C LYS A 2 12.71 -4.80 20.04
N LYS A 3 11.50 -5.28 19.81
CA LYS A 3 11.12 -6.68 20.04
C LYS A 3 10.55 -7.27 18.77
N GLU A 4 11.05 -8.43 18.40
CA GLU A 4 10.48 -9.20 17.28
C GLU A 4 9.25 -9.96 17.78
N PHE A 5 8.17 -9.91 17.02
CA PHE A 5 6.95 -10.66 17.32
C PHE A 5 6.59 -11.68 16.23
N LEU A 6 7.06 -11.47 15.00
CA LEU A 6 6.73 -12.33 13.87
C LEU A 6 7.90 -12.35 12.89
N ASP A 7 8.24 -13.54 12.41
CA ASP A 7 9.23 -13.77 11.36
C ASP A 7 8.53 -14.48 10.20
N LEU A 8 8.48 -13.82 9.05
CA LEU A 8 7.89 -14.38 7.82
C LEU A 8 8.91 -15.19 7.01
N GLY A 9 10.11 -15.42 7.57
CA GLY A 9 11.17 -16.16 6.91
C GLY A 9 11.84 -15.34 5.80
N ARG A 10 12.59 -16.03 4.93
CA ARG A 10 13.22 -15.38 3.78
C ARG A 10 12.15 -14.95 2.79
N GLN A 11 12.11 -13.67 2.48
CA GLN A 11 11.18 -13.10 1.50
C GLN A 11 11.98 -12.50 0.34
N PRO A 12 11.51 -12.66 -0.91
CA PRO A 12 12.11 -11.95 -2.04
C PRO A 12 11.70 -10.48 -2.02
N ILE A 13 12.29 -9.68 -2.91
CA ILE A 13 11.80 -8.32 -3.16
C ILE A 13 10.41 -8.45 -3.80
N ALA A 14 9.36 -7.98 -3.12
CA ALA A 14 7.97 -8.36 -3.38
C ALA A 14 7.46 -7.96 -4.77
N ASN A 15 7.98 -6.89 -5.34
CA ASN A 15 7.57 -6.38 -6.67
C ASN A 15 8.60 -6.67 -7.77
N LYS A 16 9.68 -7.40 -7.50
CA LYS A 16 10.70 -7.71 -8.50
C LYS A 16 10.36 -9.00 -9.24
N PHE A 17 9.44 -8.90 -10.19
CA PHE A 17 9.04 -10.00 -11.08
C PHE A 17 10.20 -10.38 -12.00
N LEU A 18 10.42 -11.67 -12.25
CA LEU A 18 11.64 -12.23 -12.83
C LEU A 18 11.40 -12.80 -14.22
N LYS A 19 12.39 -12.66 -15.08
CA LYS A 19 12.50 -13.49 -16.29
C LYS A 19 13.03 -14.87 -15.89
N GLU A 20 12.81 -15.87 -16.76
CA GLU A 20 13.23 -17.24 -16.50
C GLU A 20 14.74 -17.36 -16.24
N ASP A 21 15.55 -16.56 -16.94
CA ASP A 21 17.01 -16.56 -16.80
C ASP A 21 17.52 -15.82 -15.55
N GLU A 22 16.65 -15.10 -14.85
CA GLU A 22 17.01 -14.33 -13.65
C GLU A 22 16.80 -15.09 -12.33
N ILE A 23 16.20 -16.29 -12.38
CA ILE A 23 15.83 -17.06 -11.16
C ILE A 23 17.07 -17.31 -10.26
N ASN A 24 18.20 -17.67 -10.87
CA ASN A 24 19.42 -18.00 -10.12
C ASN A 24 20.07 -16.80 -9.43
N ASP A 25 19.75 -15.60 -9.88
CA ASP A 25 20.30 -14.35 -9.35
C ASP A 25 19.28 -13.62 -8.44
N GLU A 26 18.17 -14.26 -8.09
CA GLU A 26 17.12 -13.67 -7.28
C GLU A 26 17.63 -13.30 -5.89
N PHE A 27 17.37 -12.04 -5.48
CA PHE A 27 17.80 -11.47 -4.21
C PHE A 27 16.64 -11.52 -3.20
N PHE A 28 17.03 -11.93 -2.00
CA PHE A 28 16.08 -11.98 -0.88
C PHE A 28 16.52 -10.99 0.18
N UNK A 29 15.89 -9.98 0.43
CA UNK A 29 16.20 -9.03 1.46
C UNK A 29 15.88 -7.63 1.12
N UNK A 30 15.95 -6.64 1.85
CA UNK A 30 15.49 -5.40 1.83
C UNK A 30 16.36 -4.42 1.10
N UNK A 31 15.94 -3.95 0.12
CA UNK A 31 16.51 -2.81 -0.49
C UNK A 31 15.50 -2.08 -1.27
N UNK A 32 15.66 -0.99 -1.48
CA UNK A 32 14.83 -0.17 -2.27
C UNK A 32 15.06 -0.51 -3.70
N ASN A 33 14.00 -0.41 -4.50
CA ASN A 33 14.07 -0.84 -5.90
C ASN A 33 13.86 0.38 -6.81
N GLU A 34 14.73 0.59 -7.76
CA GLU A 34 14.64 1.73 -8.70
C GLU A 34 13.61 1.50 -9.81
N ASP A 35 13.19 0.25 -10.04
CA ASP A 35 12.19 -0.14 -11.05
C ASP A 35 10.88 -0.58 -10.38
N TYR A 36 10.06 0.41 -10.04
CA TYR A 36 8.76 0.15 -9.41
C TYR A 36 7.72 -0.15 -10.51
N LYS A 37 6.98 -1.25 -10.35
CA LYS A 37 6.08 -1.77 -11.42
C LYS A 37 4.58 -1.60 -11.11
N TYR A 38 4.21 -0.87 -10.08
CA TYR A 38 2.80 -0.65 -9.77
C TYR A 38 2.33 0.68 -10.36
N ASN A 39 1.58 0.62 -11.44
CA ASN A 39 0.97 1.79 -12.10
C ASN A 39 -0.41 2.03 -11.48
N THR A 40 -0.53 3.08 -10.69
CA THR A 40 -1.76 3.40 -9.96
C THR A 40 -2.91 3.70 -10.92
N SER A 41 -2.63 4.35 -12.05
CA SER A 41 -3.65 4.72 -13.05
C SER A 41 -4.34 3.52 -13.70
N LEU A 42 -3.75 2.31 -13.63
CA LEU A 42 -4.38 1.09 -14.14
C LEU A 42 -5.52 0.59 -13.25
N SER A 43 -5.63 1.10 -12.02
CA SER A 43 -6.68 0.72 -11.08
C SER A 43 -7.80 1.75 -11.08
N THR A 44 -8.90 1.49 -11.81
CA THR A 44 -10.07 2.40 -11.83
C THR A 44 -10.56 2.76 -10.42
N PRO A 45 -10.67 1.80 -9.48
CA PRO A 45 -11.05 2.18 -8.10
C PRO A 45 -10.08 3.17 -7.46
N MET A 46 -8.77 3.03 -7.70
CA MET A 46 -7.77 3.95 -7.12
C MET A 46 -7.82 5.32 -7.79
N VAL A 47 -7.96 5.36 -9.12
CA VAL A 47 -8.13 6.65 -9.85
C VAL A 47 -9.34 7.40 -9.30
N ASN A 48 -10.47 6.71 -9.11
CA ASN A 48 -11.68 7.32 -8.54
C ASN A 48 -11.46 7.81 -7.10
N HIS A 49 -10.73 7.01 -6.30
CA HIS A 49 -10.37 7.38 -4.92
C HIS A 49 -9.57 8.70 -4.92
N PHE A 50 -8.52 8.78 -5.73
CA PHE A 50 -7.66 9.98 -5.79
C PHE A 50 -8.40 11.20 -6.31
N ARG A 51 -9.26 11.04 -7.33
CA ARG A 51 -10.08 12.15 -7.84
C ARG A 51 -11.02 12.67 -6.75
N GLN A 52 -11.70 11.79 -6.01
CA GLN A 52 -12.59 12.17 -4.92
C GLN A 52 -11.81 12.84 -3.78
N THR A 53 -10.63 12.32 -3.47
CA THR A 53 -9.75 12.88 -2.44
C THR A 53 -9.31 14.29 -2.83
N ALA A 54 -8.81 14.46 -4.06
CA ALA A 54 -8.37 15.77 -4.56
C ALA A 54 -9.51 16.80 -4.49
N GLN A 55 -10.70 16.42 -4.97
CA GLN A 55 -11.88 17.31 -4.93
C GLN A 55 -12.27 17.67 -3.49
N MET A 56 -12.23 16.72 -2.58
CA MET A 56 -12.53 16.95 -1.15
C MET A 56 -11.52 17.91 -0.53
N LEU A 57 -10.22 17.71 -0.82
CA LEU A 57 -9.15 18.56 -0.29
C LEU A 57 -9.22 19.97 -0.87
N GLU A 58 -9.52 20.08 -2.17
CA GLU A 58 -9.74 21.38 -2.84
C GLU A 58 -10.92 22.13 -2.16
N ASN A 59 -12.04 21.45 -1.97
CA ASN A 59 -13.24 22.08 -1.35
C ASN A 59 -12.99 22.50 0.10
N ARG A 60 -12.21 21.68 0.85
CA ARG A 60 -11.99 21.89 2.29
C ARG A 60 -10.93 22.96 2.57
N PHE A 61 -9.84 22.98 1.80
CA PHE A 61 -8.66 23.79 2.12
C PHE A 61 -8.32 24.87 1.08
N GLN A 62 -8.83 24.76 -0.14
CA GLN A 62 -8.59 25.71 -1.23
C GLN A 62 -7.12 26.05 -1.40
N PRO A 63 -6.24 25.03 -1.55
CA PRO A 63 -4.80 25.29 -1.64
C PRO A 63 -4.45 25.98 -2.97
N LYS A 64 -3.51 26.91 -2.93
CA LYS A 64 -2.97 27.56 -4.13
C LYS A 64 -1.79 26.77 -4.69
N LYS A 65 -0.95 26.24 -3.80
CA LYS A 65 0.23 25.46 -4.18
C LYS A 65 0.14 24.07 -3.60
N VAL A 66 0.29 23.06 -4.47
CA VAL A 66 0.13 21.66 -4.11
C VAL A 66 1.42 20.89 -4.42
N LEU A 67 1.86 20.04 -3.49
CA LEU A 67 2.96 19.11 -3.71
C LEU A 67 2.50 17.70 -3.39
N GLU A 68 2.81 16.74 -4.28
CA GLU A 68 2.60 15.33 -4.03
C GLU A 68 3.93 14.61 -3.83
N ILE A 69 4.07 13.89 -2.69
CA ILE A 69 5.22 13.02 -2.39
C ILE A 69 4.85 11.60 -2.80
N GLY A 70 5.65 11.00 -3.70
CA GLY A 70 5.38 9.67 -4.24
C GLY A 70 4.24 9.72 -5.24
N SER A 71 4.35 10.60 -6.25
CA SER A 71 3.26 10.88 -7.19
C SER A 71 2.92 9.72 -8.12
N ASN A 72 3.80 8.71 -8.21
CA ASN A 72 3.62 7.58 -9.12
C ASN A 72 3.33 8.13 -10.54
N ASP A 73 2.37 7.55 -11.28
CA ASP A 73 1.98 8.02 -12.61
C ASP A 73 0.91 9.14 -12.60
N GLY A 74 0.76 9.85 -11.48
CA GLY A 74 0.07 11.13 -11.35
C GLY A 74 -1.45 11.13 -11.15
N PRO A 75 -2.09 10.05 -10.67
CA PRO A 75 -3.56 10.03 -10.58
C PRO A 75 -4.17 11.01 -9.58
N PHE A 76 -3.41 11.44 -8.55
CA PHE A 76 -3.86 12.47 -7.63
C PHE A 76 -3.53 13.87 -8.16
N ILE A 77 -2.25 14.13 -8.48
CA ILE A 77 -1.78 15.49 -8.85
C ILE A 77 -2.48 16.00 -10.12
N SER A 78 -2.88 15.09 -11.03
CA SER A 78 -3.56 15.47 -12.28
C SER A 78 -4.92 16.17 -12.08
N ASN A 79 -5.39 16.24 -10.84
CA ASN A 79 -6.62 16.97 -10.50
C ASN A 79 -6.34 18.44 -10.12
N PHE A 80 -5.08 18.91 -10.16
CA PHE A 80 -4.68 20.27 -9.81
C PHE A 80 -3.98 20.96 -10.98
N PRO A 81 -4.01 22.31 -11.04
CA PRO A 81 -3.35 23.05 -12.12
C PRO A 81 -1.84 22.79 -12.15
N VAL A 82 -1.31 22.58 -13.37
CA VAL A 82 0.11 22.28 -13.61
C VAL A 82 1.02 23.39 -13.06
N GLU A 83 0.64 24.65 -13.28
CA GLU A 83 1.44 25.82 -12.89
C GLU A 83 1.58 26.01 -11.37
N ASP A 84 0.71 25.40 -10.59
CA ASP A 84 0.68 25.55 -9.12
C ASP A 84 1.00 24.22 -8.39
N SER A 85 1.46 23.21 -9.15
CA SER A 85 1.61 21.85 -8.61
C SER A 85 2.99 21.28 -8.89
N LEU A 86 3.51 20.51 -7.91
CA LEU A 86 4.85 19.93 -7.96
C LEU A 86 4.79 18.46 -7.52
N CYS A 87 5.57 17.61 -8.17
CA CYS A 87 5.70 16.20 -7.88
C CYS A 87 7.09 15.88 -7.33
N VAL A 88 7.15 15.00 -6.34
CA VAL A 88 8.40 14.36 -5.89
C VAL A 88 8.22 12.85 -6.10
N GLU A 89 9.00 12.27 -7.04
CA GLU A 89 8.90 10.86 -7.39
C GLU A 89 10.27 10.30 -7.72
N PRO A 90 10.87 9.48 -6.83
CA PRO A 90 12.23 8.99 -7.07
C PRO A 90 12.37 7.98 -8.20
N CYS A 91 11.26 7.33 -8.62
CA CYS A 91 11.30 6.34 -9.70
C CYS A 91 11.25 7.02 -11.05
N ASP A 92 12.34 6.95 -11.81
CA ASP A 92 12.51 7.59 -13.12
C ASP A 92 11.36 7.32 -14.08
N ASN A 93 10.88 6.06 -14.13
CA ASN A 93 9.81 5.68 -15.05
C ASN A 93 8.51 6.47 -14.79
N PHE A 94 8.18 6.73 -13.52
CA PHE A 94 6.98 7.47 -13.14
C PHE A 94 7.22 8.99 -13.16
N ALA A 95 8.38 9.43 -12.71
CA ALA A 95 8.74 10.85 -12.76
C ALA A 95 8.62 11.42 -14.19
N ARG A 96 8.96 10.62 -15.21
CA ARG A 96 8.81 11.01 -16.61
C ARG A 96 7.34 11.19 -16.99
N VAL A 97 6.45 10.34 -16.47
CA VAL A 97 5.00 10.43 -16.79
C VAL A 97 4.45 11.78 -16.32
N THR A 98 4.71 12.15 -15.08
CA THR A 98 4.22 13.42 -14.51
C THR A 98 4.90 14.63 -15.19
N ALA A 99 6.18 14.52 -15.52
CA ALA A 99 6.91 15.57 -16.26
C ALA A 99 6.33 15.74 -17.68
N ASP A 100 6.00 14.64 -18.36
CA ASP A 100 5.40 14.68 -19.70
C ASP A 100 3.97 15.28 -19.67
N MET A 101 3.27 15.17 -18.54
CA MET A 101 1.99 15.87 -18.31
C MET A 101 2.18 17.38 -18.10
N GLY A 102 3.42 17.84 -17.92
CA GLY A 102 3.77 19.25 -17.74
C GLY A 102 4.05 19.64 -16.29
N TYR A 103 3.94 18.72 -15.34
CA TYR A 103 4.19 19.03 -13.93
C TYR A 103 5.69 19.20 -13.66
N MET A 104 6.03 20.16 -12.80
CA MET A 104 7.38 20.22 -12.25
C MET A 104 7.59 18.97 -11.39
N THR A 105 8.52 18.12 -11.79
CA THR A 105 8.79 16.85 -11.11
C THR A 105 10.23 16.79 -10.65
N ARG A 106 10.44 16.50 -9.36
CA ARG A 106 11.76 16.26 -8.77
C ARG A 106 11.96 14.75 -8.68
N THR A 107 12.97 14.25 -9.41
CA THR A 107 13.30 12.81 -9.41
C THR A 107 14.33 12.57 -8.30
N GLU A 108 13.90 12.77 -7.05
CA GLU A 108 14.73 12.67 -5.85
C GLU A 108 13.89 12.05 -4.72
N PHE A 109 14.56 11.47 -3.73
CA PHE A 109 13.88 11.01 -2.51
C PHE A 109 13.47 12.21 -1.67
N TRP A 110 12.34 12.09 -0.98
CA TRP A 110 11.84 13.14 -0.09
C TRP A 110 12.72 13.25 1.16
N THR A 111 13.36 14.42 1.36
CA THR A 111 14.29 14.71 2.46
C THR A 111 14.20 16.19 2.85
N THR A 112 14.75 16.55 4.00
CA THR A 112 14.88 17.95 4.42
C THR A 112 15.69 18.74 3.39
N GLU A 113 16.78 18.17 2.84
CA GLU A 113 17.59 18.84 1.82
C GLU A 113 16.75 19.19 0.57
N LEU A 114 15.92 18.24 0.10
CA LEU A 114 15.06 18.51 -1.05
C LEU A 114 14.00 19.57 -0.70
N SER A 115 13.44 19.52 0.51
CA SER A 115 12.45 20.52 0.92
C SER A 115 13.02 21.93 0.96
N ASP A 116 14.30 22.09 1.36
CA ASP A 116 15.00 23.38 1.33
C ASP A 116 15.15 23.88 -0.11
N LYS A 117 15.57 23.02 -1.04
CA LYS A 117 15.71 23.36 -2.46
C LYS A 117 14.37 23.82 -3.04
N ILE A 118 13.28 23.09 -2.75
CA ILE A 118 11.93 23.44 -3.23
C ILE A 118 11.50 24.78 -2.61
N LYS A 119 11.71 24.96 -1.32
CA LYS A 119 11.34 26.20 -0.62
C LYS A 119 12.01 27.42 -1.24
N ASP A 120 13.31 27.28 -1.57
CA ASP A 120 14.10 28.36 -2.18
C ASP A 120 13.63 28.67 -3.62
N SER A 121 13.28 27.66 -4.41
CA SER A 121 12.92 27.86 -5.83
C SER A 121 11.42 28.13 -6.04
N ASP A 122 10.56 27.45 -5.27
CA ASP A 122 9.11 27.43 -5.52
C ASP A 122 8.29 28.02 -4.38
N GLY A 123 8.91 28.20 -3.20
CA GLY A 123 8.24 28.73 -2.02
C GLY A 123 7.53 27.65 -1.22
N GLU A 124 6.76 28.09 -0.23
CA GLU A 124 6.02 27.18 0.66
C GLU A 124 4.77 26.61 -0.02
N MET A 125 4.32 25.44 0.47
CA MET A 125 3.19 24.70 -0.07
C MET A 125 1.96 24.83 0.84
N ASP A 126 0.77 24.97 0.24
CA ASP A 126 -0.48 25.05 0.98
C ASP A 126 -1.09 23.65 1.23
N LEU A 127 -0.77 22.70 0.33
CA LEU A 127 -1.14 21.29 0.50
C LEU A 127 0.06 20.44 0.13
N ILE A 128 0.47 19.59 1.06
CA ILE A 128 1.41 18.50 0.77
C ILE A 128 0.60 17.20 0.91
N TYR A 129 0.61 16.36 -0.11
CA TYR A 129 -0.14 15.11 -0.12
C TYR A 129 0.79 13.92 -0.35
N SER A 130 0.42 12.78 0.21
CA SER A 130 1.13 11.51 -0.05
C SER A 130 0.18 10.34 0.17
N ALA A 131 0.32 9.27 -0.62
CA ALA A 131 -0.48 8.07 -0.41
C ALA A 131 0.35 6.81 -0.64
N ASN A 132 0.35 5.93 0.35
CA ASN A 132 1.06 4.64 0.32
C ASN A 132 2.56 4.82 0.01
N CYS A 133 3.15 5.87 0.56
CA CYS A 133 4.53 6.25 0.30
C CYS A 133 5.29 6.51 1.62
N ILE A 134 4.67 7.16 2.60
CA ILE A 134 5.36 7.48 3.87
C ILE A 134 5.78 6.18 4.58
N CYS A 135 4.97 5.12 4.48
CA CYS A 135 5.31 3.81 5.06
C CYS A 135 6.59 3.19 4.48
N HIS A 136 7.05 3.66 3.30
CA HIS A 136 8.31 3.19 2.67
C HIS A 136 9.54 3.98 3.13
N ILE A 137 9.36 5.17 3.73
CA ILE A 137 10.46 6.05 4.11
C ILE A 137 11.05 5.60 5.46
N GLN A 138 12.34 5.27 5.47
CA GLN A 138 13.00 4.74 6.67
C GLN A 138 13.20 5.82 7.75
N ASP A 139 13.63 7.01 7.35
CA ASP A 139 13.89 8.13 8.28
C ASP A 139 12.66 9.03 8.38
N LEU A 140 11.77 8.68 9.30
CA LEU A 140 10.53 9.44 9.52
C LEU A 140 10.79 10.82 10.16
N ASP A 141 11.87 10.98 10.94
CA ASP A 141 12.20 12.27 11.52
C ASP A 141 12.59 13.27 10.41
N ASP A 142 13.45 12.85 9.48
CA ASP A 142 13.80 13.69 8.32
C ASP A 142 12.56 13.98 7.47
N CYS A 143 11.75 12.95 7.21
CA CYS A 143 10.54 13.05 6.39
C CYS A 143 9.58 14.12 6.93
N PHE A 144 9.19 14.01 8.21
CA PHE A 144 8.22 14.94 8.80
C PHE A 144 8.81 16.33 9.07
N SER A 145 10.12 16.42 9.35
CA SER A 145 10.81 17.71 9.45
C SER A 145 10.80 18.44 8.10
N ALA A 146 11.01 17.70 6.99
CA ALA A 146 10.93 18.24 5.63
C ALA A 146 9.53 18.79 5.33
N VAL A 147 8.49 18.08 5.74
CA VAL A 147 7.10 18.55 5.58
C VAL A 147 6.88 19.84 6.38
N ALA A 148 7.28 19.85 7.66
CA ALA A 148 7.12 21.02 8.52
C ALA A 148 7.87 22.24 7.96
N ASN A 149 9.04 22.01 7.37
CA ASN A 149 9.86 23.06 6.75
C ASN A 149 9.17 23.69 5.53
N LEU A 150 8.56 22.86 4.69
CA LEU A 150 8.02 23.32 3.40
C LEU A 150 6.57 23.80 3.48
N LEU A 151 5.82 23.37 4.48
CA LEU A 151 4.40 23.71 4.64
C LEU A 151 4.26 25.22 4.97
N SER A 152 3.31 25.91 4.33
CA SER A 152 2.98 27.30 4.69
C SER A 152 2.30 27.35 6.07
N ASP A 153 2.23 28.53 6.67
CA ASP A 153 1.62 28.68 8.01
C ASP A 153 0.17 28.21 8.09
N LYS A 154 -0.54 28.25 6.98
CA LYS A 154 -1.93 27.77 6.88
C LYS A 154 -2.03 26.44 6.14
N GLY A 155 -0.89 25.92 5.72
CA GLY A 155 -0.82 24.70 4.92
C GLY A 155 -1.25 23.47 5.68
N VAL A 156 -1.64 22.46 4.93
CA VAL A 156 -2.09 21.17 5.46
C VAL A 156 -1.28 20.06 4.80
N PHE A 157 -0.78 19.15 5.62
CA PHE A 157 -0.19 17.88 5.17
C PHE A 157 -1.24 16.79 5.32
N VAL A 158 -1.51 16.09 4.23
CA VAL A 158 -2.46 14.98 4.22
C VAL A 158 -1.77 13.75 3.65
N PHE A 159 -1.83 12.63 4.39
CA PHE A 159 -1.27 11.39 3.86
C PHE A 159 -2.11 10.17 4.22
N GLU A 160 -2.00 9.15 3.36
CA GLU A 160 -2.76 7.90 3.49
C GLU A 160 -1.79 6.72 3.51
N ASP A 161 -1.86 5.91 4.57
CA ASP A 161 -1.05 4.69 4.67
C ASP A 161 -1.85 3.58 5.36
N PRO A 162 -1.46 2.31 5.13
CA PRO A 162 -2.13 1.18 5.79
C PRO A 162 -2.16 1.29 7.31
N SER A 163 -3.30 0.95 7.89
CA SER A 163 -3.55 1.05 9.33
C SER A 163 -3.05 -0.20 10.06
N LEU A 164 -2.17 -0.01 11.04
CA LEU A 164 -1.70 -1.08 11.91
C LEU A 164 -2.87 -1.76 12.65
N LEU A 165 -3.80 -0.95 13.18
CA LEU A 165 -4.97 -1.49 13.88
C LEU A 165 -5.76 -2.43 12.96
N ARG A 166 -6.06 -1.99 11.73
CA ARG A 166 -6.82 -2.81 10.77
C ARG A 166 -6.04 -4.07 10.34
N MET A 167 -4.71 -3.96 10.23
CA MET A 167 -3.85 -5.11 9.95
C MET A 167 -3.97 -6.16 11.06
N LEU A 168 -3.87 -5.73 12.31
CA LEU A 168 -3.96 -6.62 13.48
C LEU A 168 -5.34 -7.27 13.59
N GLU A 169 -6.41 -6.48 13.44
CA GLU A 169 -7.79 -6.97 13.49
C GLU A 169 -8.06 -8.05 12.44
N ARG A 170 -7.63 -7.78 11.21
CA ARG A 170 -7.93 -8.64 10.05
C ARG A 170 -6.97 -9.80 9.90
N GLY A 171 -5.82 -9.76 10.57
CA GLY A 171 -4.79 -10.77 10.34
C GLY A 171 -4.12 -10.63 8.98
N SER A 172 -4.10 -9.42 8.39
CA SER A 172 -3.54 -9.18 7.06
C SER A 172 -2.01 -8.99 7.11
N TYR A 173 -1.32 -10.07 7.49
CA TYR A 173 0.15 -10.11 7.59
C TYR A 173 0.85 -9.86 6.25
N ASP A 174 0.12 -10.00 5.18
CA ASP A 174 0.58 -9.72 3.81
C ASP A 174 0.86 -8.23 3.56
N GLN A 175 0.54 -7.37 4.53
CA GLN A 175 0.99 -5.97 4.54
C GLN A 175 2.47 -5.84 4.96
N ILE A 176 3.07 -6.91 5.51
CA ILE A 176 4.46 -6.89 5.99
C ILE A 176 5.35 -7.43 4.88
N TYR A 177 5.89 -6.54 4.06
CA TYR A 177 6.83 -6.88 2.98
C TYR A 177 7.93 -5.81 2.89
N ASP A 178 8.95 -6.09 2.11
CA ASP A 178 10.20 -5.33 2.10
C ASP A 178 10.04 -3.82 1.89
N GLU A 179 9.09 -3.41 1.05
CA GLU A 179 8.85 -1.99 0.78
C GLU A 179 8.21 -1.27 1.97
N HIS A 180 7.45 -1.98 2.82
CA HIS A 180 6.81 -1.39 3.99
C HIS A 180 7.78 -1.36 5.18
N ALA A 181 8.62 -0.32 5.26
CA ALA A 181 9.52 -0.10 6.40
C ALA A 181 8.72 0.08 7.70
N HIS A 182 7.50 0.60 7.58
CA HIS A 182 6.61 0.89 8.72
C HIS A 182 5.17 0.48 8.39
N VAL A 183 4.43 0.09 9.42
CA VAL A 183 2.96 0.03 9.40
C VAL A 183 2.50 0.87 10.58
N PHE A 184 1.68 1.89 10.33
CA PHE A 184 1.44 2.96 11.29
C PHE A 184 0.19 2.75 12.15
N SER A 185 0.32 3.04 13.46
CA SER A 185 -0.81 3.36 14.32
C SER A 185 -1.00 4.88 14.39
N VAL A 186 -2.21 5.33 14.62
CA VAL A 186 -2.52 6.75 14.82
C VAL A 186 -1.77 7.28 16.04
N THR A 187 -1.65 6.45 17.10
CA THR A 187 -0.89 6.79 18.31
C THR A 187 0.58 7.11 18.00
N ALA A 188 1.23 6.24 17.22
CA ALA A 188 2.64 6.46 16.85
C ALA A 188 2.79 7.70 15.96
N LEU A 189 1.85 7.90 15.03
CA LEU A 189 1.86 9.06 14.13
C LEU A 189 1.65 10.37 14.90
N ASP A 190 0.75 10.41 15.88
CA ASP A 190 0.55 11.63 16.69
C ASP A 190 1.85 12.01 17.40
N ASN A 191 2.55 11.03 17.97
CA ASN A 191 3.80 11.26 18.68
C ASN A 191 4.91 11.79 17.75
N ILE A 192 5.13 11.12 16.60
CA ILE A 192 6.24 11.51 15.71
C ILE A 192 5.94 12.83 14.99
N LEU A 193 4.70 13.10 14.64
CA LEU A 193 4.31 14.39 14.05
C LEU A 193 4.59 15.54 15.02
N ARG A 194 4.18 15.40 16.30
CA ARG A 194 4.46 16.42 17.34
C ARG A 194 5.96 16.65 17.54
N LYS A 195 6.74 15.57 17.56
CA LYS A 195 8.20 15.63 17.69
C LYS A 195 8.81 16.50 16.58
N ASN A 196 8.21 16.47 15.38
CA ASN A 196 8.72 17.15 14.19
C ASN A 196 7.95 18.43 13.84
N GLY A 197 7.29 19.05 14.83
CA GLY A 197 6.68 20.37 14.67
C GLY A 197 5.35 20.38 13.94
N LEU A 198 4.65 19.23 13.90
CA LEU A 198 3.34 19.10 13.28
C LEU A 198 2.30 18.63 14.31
N ILE A 199 1.06 19.02 14.12
CA ILE A 199 -0.07 18.57 14.95
C ILE A 199 -1.05 17.83 14.05
N MET A 200 -1.35 16.57 14.40
CA MET A 200 -2.46 15.84 13.79
C MET A 200 -3.78 16.48 14.26
N PHE A 201 -4.62 16.93 13.32
CA PHE A 201 -5.87 17.59 13.69
C PHE A 201 -7.11 16.85 13.20
N ASP A 202 -6.98 15.88 12.30
CA ASP A 202 -8.09 15.04 11.86
C ASP A 202 -7.59 13.70 11.35
N VAL A 203 -8.47 12.68 11.31
CA VAL A 203 -8.18 11.33 10.80
C VAL A 203 -9.44 10.79 10.14
N ASP A 204 -9.31 10.27 8.91
CA ASP A 204 -10.36 9.47 8.26
C ASP A 204 -9.91 8.01 8.19
N ASN A 205 -10.80 7.10 8.51
CA ASN A 205 -10.57 5.66 8.32
C ASN A 205 -11.09 5.26 6.94
N LEU A 206 -10.22 4.68 6.13
CA LEU A 206 -10.49 4.34 4.74
C LEU A 206 -10.57 2.82 4.54
N SER A 207 -11.35 2.39 3.55
CA SER A 207 -11.45 0.97 3.21
C SER A 207 -10.37 0.50 2.23
N VAL A 208 -9.66 1.42 1.58
CA VAL A 208 -8.63 1.10 0.57
C VAL A 208 -7.49 0.27 1.19
N HIS A 209 -6.85 -0.54 0.37
CA HIS A 209 -5.70 -1.39 0.74
C HIS A 209 -5.95 -2.32 1.95
N GLY A 210 -7.23 -2.63 2.23
CA GLY A 210 -7.59 -3.46 3.37
C GLY A 210 -7.75 -2.69 4.68
N GLY A 211 -7.80 -1.37 4.59
CA GLY A 211 -7.95 -0.46 5.74
C GLY A 211 -6.73 0.43 5.89
N SER A 212 -6.93 1.72 5.61
CA SER A 212 -5.89 2.75 5.72
C SER A 212 -6.39 3.89 6.60
N ASN A 213 -5.47 4.71 7.07
CA ASN A 213 -5.81 5.97 7.72
C ASN A 213 -5.38 7.12 6.82
N ARG A 214 -6.26 8.12 6.65
CA ARG A 214 -5.90 9.41 6.08
C ARG A 214 -5.69 10.37 7.23
N ILE A 215 -4.47 10.85 7.35
CA ILE A 215 -4.03 11.72 8.46
C ILE A 215 -3.97 13.14 7.94
N TYR A 216 -4.47 14.07 8.73
CA TYR A 216 -4.40 15.50 8.45
C TYR A 216 -3.54 16.17 9.53
N ALA A 217 -2.45 16.79 9.11
CA ALA A 217 -1.52 17.47 10.01
C ALA A 217 -1.24 18.90 9.54
N LYS A 218 -0.81 19.76 10.45
CA LYS A 218 -0.48 21.16 10.17
C LYS A 218 0.53 21.65 11.19
N LYS A 219 1.13 22.81 10.93
CA LYS A 219 1.96 23.50 11.93
C LYS A 219 1.09 23.96 13.10
N PRO A 220 1.61 23.99 14.33
CA PRO A 220 0.87 24.58 15.46
C PRO A 220 0.69 26.10 15.26
N ASN A 221 -0.51 26.59 15.30
CA ASN A 221 -0.81 28.03 15.18
C ASN A 221 -0.66 28.72 16.54
N ILE A 222 -0.09 29.93 16.53
CA ILE A 222 0.06 30.79 17.71
C ILE A 222 -0.61 32.15 17.41
N PRO A 223 -1.63 32.55 18.18
CA PRO A 223 -2.27 31.91 19.34
C PRO A 223 -3.15 30.72 18.95
N SER A 224 -3.21 29.74 19.83
CA SER A 224 -3.71 28.42 19.54
C SER A 224 -5.24 28.39 19.28
N ASN A 225 -5.62 28.28 18.01
CA ASN A 225 -6.94 27.75 17.65
C ASN A 225 -6.75 26.40 16.94
N ASN A 226 -6.02 25.53 17.62
CA ASN A 226 -5.74 24.18 17.13
C ASN A 226 -6.90 23.24 17.47
N THR A 227 -8.03 23.43 16.80
CA THR A 227 -9.17 22.52 16.96
C THR A 227 -8.77 21.14 16.42
N ILE A 228 -8.80 20.16 17.30
CA ILE A 228 -8.54 18.75 16.96
C ILE A 228 -9.89 18.04 16.86
N SER A 229 -10.09 17.38 15.74
CA SER A 229 -11.33 16.65 15.45
C SER A 229 -11.55 15.52 16.49
N PRO A 230 -12.82 15.25 16.88
CA PRO A 230 -13.12 14.07 17.68
C PRO A 230 -12.63 12.76 17.05
N ASN A 231 -12.46 12.70 15.73
CA ASN A 231 -11.94 11.52 15.04
C ASN A 231 -10.56 11.12 15.55
N VAL A 232 -9.69 12.10 15.85
CA VAL A 232 -8.35 11.81 16.39
C VAL A 232 -8.50 11.08 17.74
N TYR A 233 -9.28 11.65 18.65
CA TYR A 233 -9.49 11.06 19.99
C TYR A 233 -10.14 9.67 19.90
N ASN A 234 -11.10 9.50 18.99
CA ASN A 234 -11.77 8.22 18.78
C ASN A 234 -10.79 7.15 18.30
N ASN A 235 -9.91 7.50 17.37
CA ASN A 235 -8.88 6.55 16.86
C ASN A 235 -7.87 6.20 17.97
N LEU A 236 -7.40 7.20 18.72
CA LEU A 236 -6.46 6.95 19.83
C LEU A 236 -7.09 6.02 20.87
N LYS A 237 -8.36 6.25 21.20
CA LYS A 237 -9.12 5.43 22.14
C LYS A 237 -9.30 4.00 21.61
N GLU A 238 -9.69 3.86 20.34
CA GLU A 238 -9.87 2.55 19.70
C GLU A 238 -8.57 1.73 19.75
N GLU A 239 -7.43 2.36 19.42
CA GLU A 239 -6.12 1.72 19.49
C GLU A 239 -5.74 1.30 20.92
N ASP A 240 -6.02 2.17 21.89
CA ASP A 240 -5.75 1.87 23.32
C ASP A 240 -6.62 0.70 23.80
N GLU A 241 -7.92 0.71 23.49
CA GLU A 241 -8.86 -0.36 23.88
C GLU A 241 -8.52 -1.70 23.20
N PHE A 242 -8.04 -1.67 21.96
CA PHE A 242 -7.57 -2.86 21.26
C PHE A 242 -6.25 -3.39 21.83
N GLY A 243 -5.46 -2.52 22.45
CA GLY A 243 -4.17 -2.87 23.03
C GLY A 243 -3.01 -2.73 22.04
N VAL A 244 -3.06 -1.76 21.13
CA VAL A 244 -1.98 -1.52 20.14
C VAL A 244 -0.64 -1.24 20.85
N GLY A 245 -0.66 -0.66 22.05
CA GLY A 245 0.53 -0.43 22.87
C GLY A 245 1.02 -1.67 23.64
N ASN A 246 0.31 -2.79 23.58
CA ASN A 246 0.60 -3.98 24.41
C ASN A 246 1.25 -5.08 23.55
N PHE A 247 2.44 -5.52 23.94
CA PHE A 247 3.18 -6.55 23.20
C PHE A 247 2.38 -7.86 23.05
N GLN A 248 1.55 -8.22 24.05
CA GLN A 248 0.71 -9.42 23.99
C GLN A 248 -0.22 -9.43 22.76
N THR A 249 -0.71 -8.27 22.34
CA THR A 249 -1.54 -8.13 21.11
C THR A 249 -0.80 -8.68 19.89
N TYR A 250 0.50 -8.37 19.81
CA TYR A 250 1.35 -8.81 18.70
C TYR A 250 1.66 -10.31 18.78
N GLU A 251 1.79 -10.86 19.97
CA GLU A 251 1.97 -12.31 20.17
C GLU A 251 0.71 -13.07 19.70
N ILE A 252 -0.47 -12.56 20.03
CA ILE A 252 -1.76 -13.13 19.57
C ILE A 252 -1.83 -13.07 18.06
N PHE A 253 -1.51 -11.91 17.46
CA PHE A 253 -1.47 -11.73 16.00
C PHE A 253 -0.49 -12.73 15.36
N ALA A 254 0.72 -12.87 15.89
CA ALA A 254 1.73 -13.78 15.35
C ALA A 254 1.25 -15.24 15.36
N ASN A 255 0.60 -15.67 16.44
CA ASN A 255 0.03 -17.03 16.53
C ASN A 255 -1.07 -17.24 15.48
N ARG A 256 -1.97 -16.28 15.31
CA ARG A 256 -3.02 -16.30 14.28
C ARG A 256 -2.41 -16.40 12.87
N VAL A 257 -1.34 -15.67 12.62
CA VAL A 257 -0.62 -15.67 11.33
C VAL A 257 -0.01 -17.06 11.06
N LYS A 258 0.62 -17.66 12.06
CA LYS A 258 1.20 -19.02 11.95
C LYS A 258 0.10 -20.06 11.65
N GLU A 259 -1.03 -19.96 12.33
CA GLU A 259 -2.18 -20.85 12.08
C GLU A 259 -2.73 -20.66 10.67
N SER A 260 -2.84 -19.42 10.22
CA SER A 260 -3.29 -19.08 8.85
C SER A 260 -2.36 -19.69 7.81
N LYS A 261 -1.04 -19.57 7.99
CA LYS A 261 -0.02 -20.18 7.13
C LYS A 261 -0.28 -21.69 6.95
N ASP A 262 -0.34 -22.41 8.08
CA ASP A 262 -0.48 -23.87 8.07
C ASP A 262 -1.81 -24.30 7.45
N ARG A 263 -2.89 -23.59 7.75
CA ARG A 263 -4.23 -23.87 7.20
C ARG A 263 -4.26 -23.62 5.70
N LEU A 264 -3.72 -22.49 5.24
CA LEU A 264 -3.73 -22.15 3.82
C LEU A 264 -2.92 -23.17 3.00
N HIS A 265 -1.71 -23.48 3.49
CA HIS A 265 -0.84 -24.47 2.84
C HIS A 265 -1.58 -25.82 2.69
N ARG A 266 -2.13 -26.34 3.80
CA ARG A 266 -2.87 -27.64 3.77
C ARG A 266 -4.08 -27.58 2.84
N GLN A 267 -4.85 -26.50 2.88
CA GLN A 267 -6.07 -26.39 2.08
C GLN A 267 -5.77 -26.39 0.57
N LEU A 268 -4.82 -25.56 0.13
CA LEU A 268 -4.48 -25.47 -1.30
C LEU A 268 -3.82 -26.76 -1.79
N THR A 269 -2.90 -27.32 -1.00
CA THR A 269 -2.21 -28.60 -1.33
C THR A 269 -3.21 -29.74 -1.43
N ASN A 270 -4.18 -29.83 -0.49
CA ASN A 270 -5.22 -30.88 -0.52
C ASN A 270 -6.12 -30.74 -1.74
N LEU A 271 -6.52 -29.52 -2.10
CA LEU A 271 -7.30 -29.29 -3.33
C LEU A 271 -6.52 -29.81 -4.54
N ARG A 272 -5.24 -29.48 -4.61
CA ARG A 272 -4.38 -29.91 -5.73
C ARG A 272 -4.25 -31.44 -5.77
N HIS A 273 -4.03 -32.10 -4.64
CA HIS A 273 -3.95 -33.56 -4.54
C HIS A 273 -5.26 -34.24 -4.99
N ASN A 274 -6.39 -33.55 -4.79
CA ASN A 274 -7.71 -34.06 -5.23
C ASN A 274 -8.02 -33.69 -6.70
N GLY A 275 -6.99 -33.31 -7.46
CA GLY A 275 -7.11 -33.03 -8.89
C GLY A 275 -7.74 -31.69 -9.23
N LYS A 276 -7.87 -30.79 -8.25
CA LYS A 276 -8.46 -29.47 -8.49
C LYS A 276 -7.44 -28.53 -9.10
N LYS A 277 -7.87 -27.71 -10.05
CA LYS A 277 -7.05 -26.70 -10.69
C LYS A 277 -7.25 -25.35 -9.98
N ILE A 278 -6.14 -24.69 -9.66
CA ILE A 278 -6.15 -23.43 -8.91
C ILE A 278 -5.39 -22.36 -9.70
N VAL A 279 -6.04 -21.22 -9.91
CA VAL A 279 -5.42 -20.01 -10.48
C VAL A 279 -5.38 -18.94 -9.38
N SER A 280 -4.45 -17.97 -9.47
CA SER A 280 -4.50 -16.78 -8.62
C SER A 280 -4.91 -15.56 -9.44
N ILE A 281 -5.62 -14.62 -8.81
CA ILE A 281 -6.00 -13.34 -9.44
C ILE A 281 -5.29 -12.23 -8.67
N GLY A 282 -4.40 -11.51 -9.37
CA GLY A 282 -3.63 -10.38 -8.86
C GLY A 282 -2.21 -10.75 -8.48
N ALA A 283 -1.24 -10.27 -9.26
CA ALA A 283 0.20 -10.39 -9.00
C ALA A 283 0.64 -9.19 -8.14
N THR A 284 0.40 -9.28 -6.84
CA THR A 284 0.60 -8.19 -5.88
C THR A 284 1.77 -8.50 -4.93
N SER A 285 2.35 -7.46 -4.30
CA SER A 285 3.32 -7.63 -3.20
C SER A 285 2.72 -8.50 -2.09
N LYS A 286 1.42 -8.31 -1.81
CA LYS A 286 0.68 -9.10 -0.82
C LYS A 286 0.69 -10.59 -1.17
N SER A 287 0.36 -10.94 -2.43
CA SER A 287 0.37 -12.35 -2.85
C SER A 287 1.78 -12.94 -2.82
N THR A 288 2.80 -12.15 -3.17
CA THR A 288 4.21 -12.58 -3.05
C THR A 288 4.51 -12.99 -1.61
N THR A 289 4.17 -12.13 -0.64
CA THR A 289 4.39 -12.42 0.79
C THR A 289 3.70 -13.72 1.21
N VAL A 290 2.41 -13.85 0.84
CA VAL A 290 1.60 -15.02 1.24
C VAL A 290 2.18 -16.30 0.64
N PHE A 291 2.48 -16.31 -0.66
CA PHE A 291 2.95 -17.52 -1.33
C PHE A 291 4.29 -17.99 -0.75
N ASN A 292 5.22 -17.06 -0.54
CA ASN A 292 6.53 -17.40 0.04
C ASN A 292 6.40 -17.87 1.49
N TYR A 293 5.65 -17.14 2.31
CA TYR A 293 5.47 -17.52 3.72
C TYR A 293 4.76 -18.86 3.87
N CYS A 294 3.76 -19.12 3.02
CA CYS A 294 2.96 -20.35 3.09
C CYS A 294 3.55 -21.52 2.29
N GLY A 295 4.66 -21.33 1.60
CA GLY A 295 5.28 -22.37 0.77
C GLY A 295 4.39 -22.81 -0.37
N ILE A 296 3.81 -21.84 -1.09
CA ILE A 296 2.93 -22.06 -2.24
C ILE A 296 3.69 -21.67 -3.51
N ASP A 297 3.79 -22.59 -4.45
CA ASP A 297 4.51 -22.39 -5.72
C ASP A 297 3.69 -22.91 -6.91
N SER A 298 4.35 -23.04 -8.07
CA SER A 298 3.70 -23.48 -9.32
C SER A 298 3.21 -24.94 -9.29
N SER A 299 3.61 -25.73 -8.30
CA SER A 299 3.07 -27.09 -8.13
C SER A 299 1.64 -27.04 -7.56
N VAL A 300 1.27 -25.92 -6.92
CA VAL A 300 -0.04 -25.74 -6.26
C VAL A 300 -0.94 -24.81 -7.08
N ILE A 301 -0.41 -23.66 -7.54
CA ILE A 301 -1.14 -22.66 -8.34
C ILE A 301 -0.55 -22.64 -9.74
N ASP A 302 -1.38 -22.87 -10.76
CA ASP A 302 -0.91 -23.00 -12.15
C ASP A 302 -0.35 -21.69 -12.70
N CYS A 303 -1.01 -20.56 -12.42
CA CYS A 303 -0.57 -19.22 -12.85
C CYS A 303 -1.25 -18.12 -12.03
N ILE A 304 -0.72 -16.92 -12.14
CA ILE A 304 -1.33 -15.71 -11.59
C ILE A 304 -1.80 -14.85 -12.76
N THR A 305 -3.07 -14.49 -12.80
CA THR A 305 -3.56 -13.55 -13.82
C THR A 305 -3.43 -12.12 -13.32
N ASP A 306 -2.93 -11.23 -14.16
CA ASP A 306 -2.81 -9.80 -13.83
C ASP A 306 -3.06 -8.95 -15.07
N THR A 307 -3.59 -7.75 -14.87
CA THR A 307 -3.87 -6.80 -15.96
C THR A 307 -2.71 -5.84 -16.23
N THR A 308 -1.65 -5.87 -15.40
CA THR A 308 -0.48 -5.00 -15.56
C THR A 308 0.46 -5.58 -16.62
N PRO A 309 0.62 -4.90 -17.80
CA PRO A 309 1.42 -5.48 -18.90
C PRO A 309 2.86 -5.78 -18.51
N ASP A 310 3.47 -4.94 -17.66
CA ASP A 310 4.89 -5.07 -17.27
C ASP A 310 5.17 -6.30 -16.38
N LYS A 311 4.13 -6.97 -15.90
CA LYS A 311 4.26 -8.21 -15.10
C LYS A 311 3.99 -9.46 -15.93
N GLN A 312 3.27 -9.29 -17.03
CA GLN A 312 2.86 -10.41 -17.88
C GLN A 312 4.07 -11.06 -18.56
N GLY A 313 4.11 -12.39 -18.54
CA GLY A 313 5.24 -13.16 -19.09
C GLY A 313 6.41 -13.30 -18.13
N LEU A 314 6.31 -12.74 -16.91
CA LEU A 314 7.33 -12.86 -15.88
C LEU A 314 6.91 -13.90 -14.83
N LEU A 315 7.80 -14.19 -13.90
CA LEU A 315 7.57 -15.10 -12.76
C LEU A 315 7.42 -14.30 -11.48
N ALA A 316 6.49 -14.73 -10.64
CA ALA A 316 6.27 -14.10 -9.32
C ALA A 316 7.49 -14.34 -8.42
N PRO A 317 7.95 -13.31 -7.69
CA PRO A 317 9.15 -13.44 -6.86
C PRO A 317 9.07 -14.61 -5.87
N GLY A 318 10.13 -15.35 -5.74
CA GLY A 318 10.32 -16.48 -4.80
C GLY A 318 9.48 -17.72 -5.12
N SER A 319 8.20 -17.55 -5.42
CA SER A 319 7.30 -18.67 -5.73
C SER A 319 7.44 -19.16 -7.18
N HIS A 320 7.95 -18.31 -8.05
CA HIS A 320 8.14 -18.53 -9.50
C HIS A 320 6.87 -18.99 -10.22
N ILE A 321 5.70 -18.62 -9.72
CA ILE A 321 4.43 -18.88 -10.39
C ILE A 321 4.35 -17.96 -11.61
N PRO A 322 4.04 -18.49 -12.82
CA PRO A 322 3.96 -17.64 -14.02
C PRO A 322 2.87 -16.59 -13.91
N VAL A 323 3.18 -15.36 -14.31
CA VAL A 323 2.21 -14.26 -14.40
C VAL A 323 1.76 -14.15 -15.85
N VAL A 324 0.46 -14.18 -16.07
CA VAL A 324 -0.13 -14.17 -17.42
C VAL A 324 -1.18 -13.06 -17.53
N ASP A 325 -1.44 -12.63 -18.76
CA ASP A 325 -2.53 -11.69 -19.05
C ASP A 325 -3.86 -12.30 -18.62
N ARG A 326 -4.66 -11.55 -17.85
CA ARG A 326 -6.00 -11.98 -17.42
C ARG A 326 -6.88 -12.42 -18.61
N GLU A 327 -6.77 -11.72 -19.74
CA GLU A 327 -7.59 -12.01 -20.92
C GLU A 327 -7.15 -13.29 -21.69
N SER A 328 -5.95 -13.79 -21.41
CA SER A 328 -5.43 -15.02 -22.02
C SER A 328 -5.92 -16.30 -21.33
N VAL A 329 -6.61 -16.17 -20.17
CA VAL A 329 -7.02 -17.31 -19.33
C VAL A 329 -8.55 -17.38 -19.24
N ASP A 330 -9.12 -18.54 -19.59
CA ASP A 330 -10.51 -18.81 -19.26
C ASP A 330 -10.58 -19.37 -17.83
N LEU A 331 -11.15 -18.60 -16.90
CA LEU A 331 -11.27 -19.03 -15.50
C LEU A 331 -12.11 -20.31 -15.37
N ASN A 332 -12.98 -20.58 -16.35
CA ASN A 332 -13.80 -21.81 -16.34
C ASN A 332 -12.97 -23.11 -16.50
N ASP A 333 -11.70 -22.99 -16.86
CA ASP A 333 -10.76 -24.12 -16.84
C ASP A 333 -10.26 -24.48 -15.45
N TYR A 334 -10.65 -23.70 -14.42
CA TYR A 334 -10.20 -23.82 -13.03
C TYR A 334 -11.37 -24.08 -12.09
N ASP A 335 -11.11 -24.81 -11.01
CA ASP A 335 -12.09 -25.04 -9.93
C ASP A 335 -12.07 -23.90 -8.90
N TYR A 336 -10.88 -23.34 -8.65
CA TYR A 336 -10.68 -22.34 -7.60
C TYR A 336 -9.81 -21.19 -8.10
N ALA A 337 -10.14 -19.97 -7.64
CA ALA A 337 -9.34 -18.78 -7.87
C ALA A 337 -8.93 -18.17 -6.52
N PHE A 338 -7.63 -18.20 -6.21
CA PHE A 338 -7.09 -17.54 -5.03
C PHE A 338 -7.03 -16.04 -5.29
N LEU A 339 -7.52 -15.22 -4.35
CA LEU A 339 -7.54 -13.76 -4.50
C LEU A 339 -6.26 -13.16 -3.91
N GLY A 340 -5.22 -13.00 -4.74
CA GLY A 340 -3.99 -12.30 -4.37
C GLY A 340 -4.26 -10.81 -4.10
N ALA A 341 -5.28 -10.27 -4.74
CA ALA A 341 -5.75 -8.90 -4.54
C ALA A 341 -7.05 -8.89 -3.71
N TRP A 342 -7.04 -9.56 -2.55
CA TRP A 342 -8.25 -9.79 -1.72
C TRP A 342 -8.99 -8.51 -1.34
N ASN A 343 -8.28 -7.39 -1.25
CA ASN A 343 -8.87 -6.10 -0.93
C ASN A 343 -9.84 -5.61 -2.03
N PHE A 344 -9.78 -6.20 -3.23
CA PHE A 344 -10.72 -5.95 -4.34
C PHE A 344 -11.69 -7.12 -4.55
N LYS A 345 -11.90 -7.98 -3.55
CA LYS A 345 -12.68 -9.23 -3.70
C LYS A 345 -14.06 -9.01 -4.31
N ASP A 346 -14.75 -7.95 -3.89
CA ASP A 346 -16.12 -7.68 -4.37
C ASP A 346 -16.11 -7.21 -5.84
N VAL A 347 -15.11 -6.42 -6.22
CA VAL A 347 -14.92 -5.98 -7.61
C VAL A 347 -14.60 -7.18 -8.49
N ILE A 348 -13.69 -8.04 -8.03
CA ILE A 348 -13.28 -9.25 -8.76
C ILE A 348 -14.46 -10.22 -8.89
N ALA A 349 -15.18 -10.49 -7.79
CA ALA A 349 -16.34 -11.39 -7.82
C ALA A 349 -17.43 -10.88 -8.77
N ASN A 350 -17.67 -9.58 -8.80
CA ASN A 350 -18.62 -8.97 -9.73
C ASN A 350 -18.17 -9.08 -11.20
N LYS A 351 -16.88 -8.90 -11.46
CA LYS A 351 -16.32 -9.03 -12.81
C LYS A 351 -16.37 -10.48 -13.31
N GLU A 352 -16.12 -11.44 -12.41
CA GLU A 352 -15.95 -12.86 -12.75
C GLU A 352 -17.20 -13.70 -12.42
N ARG A 353 -18.40 -13.14 -12.60
CA ARG A 353 -19.68 -13.81 -12.30
C ARG A 353 -19.87 -15.13 -13.06
N ASP A 354 -19.37 -15.21 -14.29
CA ASP A 354 -19.53 -16.42 -15.11
C ASP A 354 -18.71 -17.58 -14.54
N PHE A 355 -17.53 -17.30 -13.98
CA PHE A 355 -16.75 -18.30 -13.27
C PHE A 355 -17.56 -18.93 -12.12
N VAL A 356 -18.23 -18.09 -11.32
CA VAL A 356 -19.07 -18.56 -10.21
C VAL A 356 -20.29 -19.35 -10.73
N ARG A 357 -20.97 -18.85 -11.76
CA ARG A 357 -22.14 -19.52 -12.37
C ARG A 357 -21.78 -20.91 -12.87
N ASN A 358 -20.55 -21.11 -13.32
CA ASN A 358 -20.06 -22.39 -13.85
C ASN A 358 -19.45 -23.30 -12.76
N GLY A 359 -19.62 -22.94 -11.47
CA GLY A 359 -19.22 -23.77 -10.34
C GLY A 359 -17.87 -23.42 -9.72
N GLY A 360 -17.20 -22.41 -10.25
CA GLY A 360 -15.92 -21.92 -9.72
C GLY A 360 -16.10 -21.27 -8.34
N LYS A 361 -15.04 -21.29 -7.54
CA LYS A 361 -15.06 -20.74 -6.18
C LYS A 361 -13.82 -19.87 -5.93
N PHE A 362 -13.99 -18.80 -5.18
CA PHE A 362 -12.90 -17.94 -4.75
C PHE A 362 -12.34 -18.41 -3.40
N ILE A 363 -11.05 -18.19 -3.19
CA ILE A 363 -10.36 -18.43 -1.91
C ILE A 363 -9.69 -17.13 -1.50
N THR A 364 -9.87 -16.72 -0.25
CA THR A 364 -9.11 -15.61 0.36
C THR A 364 -8.53 -16.06 1.70
N HIS A 365 -7.44 -15.42 2.14
CA HIS A 365 -6.83 -15.70 3.44
C HIS A 365 -7.14 -14.65 4.51
N VAL A 366 -7.76 -13.53 4.10
CA VAL A 366 -8.07 -12.39 4.98
C VAL A 366 -9.59 -12.17 5.01
N PRO A 367 -10.21 -11.93 6.19
CA PRO A 367 -9.62 -11.92 7.56
C PRO A 367 -9.33 -13.32 8.10
N GLU A 368 -9.83 -14.33 7.47
CA GLU A 368 -9.57 -15.75 7.70
C GLU A 368 -9.69 -16.49 6.36
N ILE A 369 -9.24 -17.72 6.34
CA ILE A 369 -9.31 -18.51 5.10
C ILE A 369 -10.78 -18.84 4.83
N MET A 370 -11.28 -18.34 3.71
CA MET A 370 -12.66 -18.55 3.27
C MET A 370 -12.71 -19.03 1.83
N VAL A 371 -13.66 -19.93 1.56
CA VAL A 371 -14.05 -20.33 0.21
C VAL A 371 -15.45 -19.78 -0.01
N PHE A 372 -15.66 -19.05 -1.10
CA PHE A 372 -16.95 -18.42 -1.38
C PHE A 372 -17.22 -18.37 -2.88
N SER A 373 -18.48 -18.10 -3.23
CA SER A 373 -18.96 -18.00 -4.60
C SER A 373 -19.94 -16.84 -4.75
#